data_4b3555cbfc5241c2216ad42a2fab53f0
#
_entry.id   4b3555cbfc5241c2216ad42a2fab53f0
#
_cell.length_a   1.000
_cell.length_b   1.000
_cell.length_c   1.000
_cell.angle_alpha   90.00
_cell.angle_beta   90.00
_cell.angle_gamma   90.00
#
_symmetry.space_group_name_H-M   'P 1'
#
loop_
_entity.id
_entity.type
_entity.pdbx_description
1 polymer ?
#
loop_
_entity_poly.entity_id
_entity_poly.type
_entity_poly.pdbx_seq_one_letter_code
_entity_poly.pdbx_strand_id
1 'polypeptide(L)'
;MNARWQQVVVLFNALATIAWLAWQWPRSPLVALAGVAGALALFALVLWLQFVIMRRVNRSDPAPRPSWQQVVAAWWAEARLALVVFGWRQPFRHNAVPDWLPSLSPLSPLSPLSPGQQATRRGVVLVHGFLCNRGFWLPWMPALRERGHAHVAVTLEPAFGSIDDYTATIDAAVQRVQEATGMAPVVVGHSMGGLVVRAWLRSLPADSAAARVHRVITLGTPHGGTWAGRFSRSVNGQQMALGGEWVRQLQQEEPAARAARFTCWYSNCDNIVFPAGTAMLPGADNRLVEGVAHMQMAFHPTVVRACLEEIARG
;
A
#
# COMPACT_ATOMS: atom_id res chain seq x y z
N MET A 1 -16.25 1.21 -6.05
CA MET A 1 -16.98 0.49 -4.98
C MET A 1 -16.34 0.72 -3.62
N ASN A 2 -15.04 0.51 -3.45
CA ASN A 2 -14.35 0.63 -2.15
C ASN A 2 -14.57 1.98 -1.43
N ALA A 3 -14.45 3.10 -2.13
CA ALA A 3 -14.66 4.41 -1.53
C ALA A 3 -16.08 4.61 -0.97
N ARG A 4 -17.12 4.16 -1.70
CA ARG A 4 -18.52 4.25 -1.23
C ARG A 4 -18.76 3.43 0.04
N TRP A 5 -18.23 2.21 0.08
CA TRP A 5 -18.28 1.39 1.29
C TRP A 5 -17.60 2.06 2.48
N GLN A 6 -16.39 2.59 2.27
CA GLN A 6 -15.68 3.34 3.31
C GLN A 6 -16.43 4.59 3.77
N GLN A 7 -17.09 5.33 2.84
CA GLN A 7 -17.97 6.46 3.17
C GLN A 7 -19.11 6.02 4.08
N VAL A 8 -19.79 4.93 3.74
CA VAL A 8 -20.89 4.39 4.54
C VAL A 8 -20.41 4.06 5.96
N VAL A 9 -19.28 3.40 6.11
CA VAL A 9 -18.70 3.06 7.42
C VAL A 9 -18.38 4.32 8.22
N VAL A 10 -17.70 5.30 7.62
CA VAL A 10 -17.32 6.55 8.31
C VAL A 10 -18.55 7.35 8.71
N LEU A 11 -19.52 7.53 7.79
CA LEU A 11 -20.75 8.27 8.09
C LEU A 11 -21.61 7.56 9.14
N PHE A 12 -21.70 6.23 9.09
CA PHE A 12 -22.39 5.46 10.12
C PHE A 12 -21.75 5.67 11.50
N ASN A 13 -20.43 5.57 11.62
CA ASN A 13 -19.75 5.80 12.88
C ASN A 13 -19.92 7.25 13.38
N ALA A 14 -19.88 8.24 12.48
CA ALA A 14 -20.13 9.64 12.84
C ALA A 14 -21.57 9.85 13.34
N LEU A 15 -22.56 9.32 12.63
CA LEU A 15 -23.96 9.39 13.05
C LEU A 15 -24.23 8.66 14.36
N ALA A 16 -23.66 7.46 14.56
CA ALA A 16 -23.75 6.72 15.80
C ALA A 16 -23.15 7.51 16.98
N THR A 17 -22.01 8.16 16.76
CA THR A 17 -21.37 9.02 17.78
C THR A 17 -22.25 10.23 18.10
N ILE A 18 -22.81 10.90 17.09
CA ILE A 18 -23.72 12.05 17.29
C ILE A 18 -24.97 11.60 18.04
N ALA A 19 -25.60 10.49 17.64
CA ALA A 19 -26.78 9.94 18.30
C ALA A 19 -26.49 9.58 19.76
N TRP A 20 -25.34 8.95 20.04
CA TRP A 20 -24.90 8.65 21.40
C TRP A 20 -24.75 9.93 22.24
N LEU A 21 -24.06 10.94 21.71
CA LEU A 21 -23.87 12.22 22.39
C LEU A 21 -25.21 12.91 22.64
N ALA A 22 -26.09 13.01 21.64
CA ALA A 22 -27.41 13.63 21.77
C ALA A 22 -28.30 12.91 22.81
N TRP A 23 -28.21 11.58 22.88
CA TRP A 23 -28.98 10.78 23.83
C TRP A 23 -28.45 10.90 25.25
N GLN A 24 -27.13 10.87 25.44
CA GLN A 24 -26.55 10.83 26.78
C GLN A 24 -26.27 12.22 27.37
N TRP A 25 -26.02 13.24 26.53
CA TRP A 25 -25.65 14.57 26.99
C TRP A 25 -26.64 15.18 28.02
N PRO A 26 -27.98 15.14 27.80
CA PRO A 26 -28.94 15.67 28.75
C PRO A 26 -28.99 14.88 30.07
N ARG A 27 -28.55 13.63 30.07
CA ARG A 27 -28.56 12.73 31.24
C ARG A 27 -27.27 12.88 32.05
N SER A 28 -26.13 12.82 31.38
CA SER A 28 -24.80 12.95 31.97
C SER A 28 -23.77 13.27 30.90
N PRO A 29 -23.28 14.49 30.77
CA PRO A 29 -22.19 14.84 29.88
C PRO A 29 -20.93 13.98 30.09
N LEU A 30 -20.64 13.60 31.35
CA LEU A 30 -19.50 12.73 31.64
C LEU A 30 -19.65 11.35 31.02
N VAL A 31 -20.82 10.72 31.08
CA VAL A 31 -21.10 9.42 30.45
C VAL A 31 -21.07 9.56 28.93
N ALA A 32 -21.61 10.67 28.40
CA ALA A 32 -21.55 10.93 26.95
C ALA A 32 -20.10 10.96 26.44
N LEU A 33 -19.22 11.71 27.09
CA LEU A 33 -17.81 11.80 26.74
C LEU A 33 -17.05 10.50 27.01
N ALA A 34 -17.34 9.83 28.13
CA ALA A 34 -16.73 8.53 28.45
C ALA A 34 -17.03 7.46 27.40
N GLY A 35 -18.25 7.44 26.81
CA GLY A 35 -18.59 6.53 25.73
C GLY A 35 -17.75 6.75 24.47
N VAL A 36 -17.56 8.01 24.05
CA VAL A 36 -16.69 8.35 22.93
C VAL A 36 -15.23 7.99 23.22
N ALA A 37 -14.74 8.36 24.41
CA ALA A 37 -13.39 8.01 24.84
C ALA A 37 -13.19 6.48 24.89
N GLY A 38 -14.19 5.72 25.34
CA GLY A 38 -14.18 4.26 25.37
C GLY A 38 -14.10 3.65 23.96
N ALA A 39 -14.84 4.19 22.99
CA ALA A 39 -14.75 3.75 21.59
C ALA A 39 -13.36 3.99 20.98
N LEU A 40 -12.79 5.18 21.23
CA LEU A 40 -11.42 5.50 20.81
C LEU A 40 -10.37 4.62 21.50
N ALA A 41 -10.55 4.36 22.80
CA ALA A 41 -9.67 3.47 23.56
C ALA A 41 -9.75 2.02 23.05
N LEU A 42 -10.95 1.54 22.69
CA LEU A 42 -11.12 0.21 22.09
C LEU A 42 -10.40 0.11 20.74
N PHE A 43 -10.54 1.11 19.87
CA PHE A 43 -9.80 1.17 18.61
C PHE A 43 -8.28 1.13 18.85
N ALA A 44 -7.79 1.95 19.77
CA ALA A 44 -6.38 2.01 20.12
C ALA A 44 -5.87 0.68 20.72
N LEU A 45 -6.70 0.01 21.55
CA LEU A 45 -6.39 -1.30 22.13
C LEU A 45 -6.33 -2.41 21.08
N VAL A 46 -7.32 -2.47 20.16
CA VAL A 46 -7.32 -3.46 19.06
C VAL A 46 -6.07 -3.32 18.20
N LEU A 47 -5.71 -2.08 17.86
CA LEU A 47 -4.48 -1.81 17.14
C LEU A 47 -3.24 -2.20 17.95
N TRP A 48 -3.20 -1.87 19.25
CA TRP A 48 -2.10 -2.26 20.14
C TRP A 48 -1.89 -3.77 20.21
N LEU A 49 -2.97 -4.54 20.26
CA LEU A 49 -2.91 -6.00 20.28
C LEU A 49 -2.22 -6.57 19.04
N GLN A 50 -2.38 -5.95 17.87
CA GLN A 50 -1.66 -6.35 16.66
C GLN A 50 -0.14 -6.24 16.86
N PHE A 51 0.36 -5.15 17.46
CA PHE A 51 1.78 -4.95 17.75
C PHE A 51 2.31 -5.95 18.80
N VAL A 52 1.51 -6.27 19.81
CA VAL A 52 1.88 -7.28 20.82
C VAL A 52 2.00 -8.67 20.17
N ILE A 53 1.03 -9.04 19.33
CA ILE A 53 1.05 -10.31 18.57
C ILE A 53 2.24 -10.33 17.62
N MET A 54 2.43 -9.29 16.81
CA MET A 54 3.57 -9.13 15.91
C MET A 54 4.89 -9.35 16.65
N ARG A 55 5.09 -8.65 17.76
CA ARG A 55 6.32 -8.76 18.57
C ARG A 55 6.52 -10.19 19.14
N ARG A 56 5.41 -10.89 19.42
CA ARG A 56 5.46 -12.30 19.88
C ARG A 56 5.81 -13.24 18.72
N VAL A 57 5.21 -13.06 17.55
CA VAL A 57 5.46 -13.91 16.37
C VAL A 57 6.87 -13.68 15.82
N ASN A 58 7.36 -12.44 15.83
CA ASN A 58 8.72 -12.10 15.38
C ASN A 58 9.85 -12.57 16.31
N ARG A 59 9.58 -13.36 17.36
CA ARG A 59 10.64 -13.82 18.28
C ARG A 59 11.71 -14.68 17.62
N SER A 60 11.34 -15.45 16.63
CA SER A 60 12.22 -16.35 15.86
C SER A 60 12.59 -15.78 14.48
N ASP A 61 12.17 -14.55 14.17
CA ASP A 61 12.49 -13.91 12.91
C ASP A 61 13.94 -13.36 12.93
N PRO A 62 14.70 -13.44 11.83
CA PRO A 62 16.05 -12.92 11.74
C PRO A 62 16.12 -11.37 11.82
N ALA A 63 15.02 -10.65 11.58
CA ALA A 63 14.99 -9.20 11.72
C ALA A 63 15.23 -8.79 13.19
N PRO A 64 15.92 -7.65 13.44
CA PRO A 64 16.19 -7.17 14.79
C PRO A 64 14.91 -7.00 15.60
N ARG A 65 14.93 -7.50 16.85
CA ARG A 65 13.76 -7.37 17.72
C ARG A 65 13.51 -5.90 18.08
N PRO A 66 12.29 -5.36 17.82
CA PRO A 66 12.00 -3.96 18.12
C PRO A 66 12.01 -3.70 19.64
N SER A 67 12.54 -2.53 20.02
CA SER A 67 12.39 -2.02 21.39
C SER A 67 10.94 -1.63 21.66
N TRP A 68 10.53 -1.56 22.92
CA TRP A 68 9.20 -1.09 23.27
C TRP A 68 8.95 0.38 22.88
N GLN A 69 10.01 1.21 22.86
CA GLN A 69 9.91 2.60 22.38
C GLN A 69 9.58 2.63 20.88
N GLN A 70 10.22 1.78 20.07
CA GLN A 70 9.89 1.64 18.64
C GLN A 70 8.45 1.16 18.45
N VAL A 71 8.01 0.16 19.22
CA VAL A 71 6.65 -0.39 19.14
C VAL A 71 5.60 0.68 19.48
N VAL A 72 5.78 1.45 20.56
CA VAL A 72 4.86 2.53 20.96
C VAL A 72 4.84 3.63 19.91
N ALA A 73 5.99 4.04 19.39
CA ALA A 73 6.08 5.06 18.35
C ALA A 73 5.39 4.61 17.05
N ALA A 74 5.62 3.37 16.62
CA ALA A 74 4.99 2.78 15.45
C ALA A 74 3.46 2.66 15.63
N TRP A 75 3.00 2.18 16.78
CA TRP A 75 1.58 2.11 17.11
C TRP A 75 0.88 3.48 17.04
N TRP A 76 1.50 4.50 17.62
CA TRP A 76 0.94 5.85 17.59
C TRP A 76 0.88 6.44 16.18
N ALA A 77 1.94 6.21 15.39
CA ALA A 77 1.98 6.64 14.00
C ALA A 77 0.91 5.93 13.16
N GLU A 78 0.76 4.61 13.34
CA GLU A 78 -0.25 3.81 12.65
C GLU A 78 -1.67 4.22 13.02
N ALA A 79 -1.94 4.47 14.31
CA ALA A 79 -3.26 4.92 14.77
C ALA A 79 -3.66 6.25 14.12
N ARG A 80 -2.75 7.22 14.07
CA ARG A 80 -3.00 8.52 13.42
C ARG A 80 -3.20 8.36 11.91
N LEU A 81 -2.38 7.53 11.27
CA LEU A 81 -2.50 7.28 9.83
C LEU A 81 -3.78 6.55 9.49
N ALA A 82 -4.23 5.60 10.30
CA ALA A 82 -5.50 4.89 10.09
C ALA A 82 -6.67 5.87 10.06
N LEU A 83 -6.73 6.82 11.00
CA LEU A 83 -7.76 7.86 11.01
C LEU A 83 -7.71 8.76 9.77
N VAL A 84 -6.52 9.16 9.34
CA VAL A 84 -6.35 10.03 8.16
C VAL A 84 -6.65 9.27 6.86
N VAL A 85 -6.12 8.06 6.72
CA VAL A 85 -6.22 7.28 5.48
C VAL A 85 -7.62 6.72 5.31
N PHE A 86 -8.15 6.00 6.31
CA PHE A 86 -9.46 5.37 6.23
C PHE A 86 -10.62 6.29 6.64
N GLY A 87 -10.38 7.29 7.50
CA GLY A 87 -11.39 8.25 7.90
C GLY A 87 -11.61 9.41 6.93
N TRP A 88 -10.58 9.77 6.14
CA TRP A 88 -10.66 10.97 5.29
C TRP A 88 -10.20 10.75 3.85
N ARG A 89 -8.93 10.35 3.63
CA ARG A 89 -8.33 10.34 2.28
C ARG A 89 -9.06 9.40 1.34
N GLN A 90 -9.21 8.15 1.72
CA GLN A 90 -9.79 7.12 0.87
C GLN A 90 -11.30 7.29 0.66
N PRO A 91 -12.13 7.56 1.70
CA PRO A 91 -13.55 7.74 1.46
C PRO A 91 -13.88 9.03 0.71
N PHE A 92 -13.25 10.15 1.04
CA PHE A 92 -13.72 11.47 0.56
C PHE A 92 -12.76 12.17 -0.41
N ARG A 93 -11.50 11.76 -0.49
CA ARG A 93 -10.48 12.44 -1.29
C ARG A 93 -9.80 11.56 -2.34
N HIS A 94 -10.27 10.32 -2.56
CA HIS A 94 -9.59 9.36 -3.44
C HIS A 94 -9.34 9.87 -4.86
N ASN A 95 -10.18 10.77 -5.38
CA ASN A 95 -10.04 11.39 -6.70
C ASN A 95 -9.52 12.84 -6.65
N ALA A 96 -9.02 13.31 -5.49
CA ALA A 96 -8.57 14.70 -5.35
C ALA A 96 -7.33 15.04 -6.18
N VAL A 97 -6.51 14.04 -6.50
CA VAL A 97 -5.37 14.17 -7.42
C VAL A 97 -5.58 13.20 -8.56
N PRO A 98 -5.73 13.69 -9.81
CA PRO A 98 -5.86 12.82 -10.98
C PRO A 98 -4.54 12.12 -11.33
N ASP A 99 -4.63 11.08 -12.17
CA ASP A 99 -3.46 10.56 -12.87
C ASP A 99 -2.82 11.66 -13.71
N TRP A 100 -1.52 11.60 -13.88
CA TRP A 100 -0.79 12.53 -14.71
C TRP A 100 -0.01 11.81 -15.79
N LEU A 101 -0.49 11.91 -17.03
CA LEU A 101 0.09 11.31 -18.23
C LEU A 101 0.34 12.45 -19.24
N PRO A 102 1.55 13.03 -19.27
CA PRO A 102 1.85 14.07 -20.26
C PRO A 102 1.75 13.46 -21.66
N SER A 103 0.98 14.11 -22.52
CA SER A 103 0.81 13.66 -23.90
C SER A 103 2.12 13.77 -24.65
N LEU A 104 2.50 12.72 -25.40
CA LEU A 104 3.63 12.77 -26.35
C LEU A 104 3.32 13.69 -27.56
N SER A 105 2.09 14.20 -27.67
CA SER A 105 1.67 15.09 -28.76
C SER A 105 2.17 16.51 -28.54
N PRO A 106 2.93 17.11 -29.51
CA PRO A 106 3.39 18.50 -29.42
C PRO A 106 2.27 19.54 -29.42
N LEU A 107 1.01 19.12 -29.63
CA LEU A 107 -0.14 19.98 -29.91
C LEU A 107 -1.19 20.00 -28.79
N SER A 108 -0.90 19.52 -27.58
CA SER A 108 -1.86 19.64 -26.48
C SER A 108 -1.79 21.02 -25.82
N PRO A 109 -2.84 21.88 -25.99
CA PRO A 109 -2.82 23.26 -25.43
C PRO A 109 -2.92 23.32 -23.90
N LEU A 110 -3.00 22.16 -23.22
CA LEU A 110 -3.13 22.08 -21.76
C LEU A 110 -1.84 21.70 -21.04
N SER A 111 -0.70 21.65 -21.73
CA SER A 111 0.60 21.41 -21.09
C SER A 111 1.31 22.73 -20.82
N PRO A 112 1.45 23.19 -19.56
CA PRO A 112 2.27 24.35 -19.23
C PRO A 112 3.77 24.04 -19.23
N LEU A 113 4.18 22.89 -19.76
CA LEU A 113 5.58 22.50 -19.89
C LEU A 113 6.17 23.11 -21.15
N SER A 114 7.28 23.82 -21.00
CA SER A 114 8.03 24.43 -22.09
C SER A 114 8.36 23.41 -23.19
N PRO A 115 8.42 23.83 -24.48
CA PRO A 115 8.86 22.97 -25.57
C PRO A 115 10.24 22.39 -25.25
N GLY A 116 10.33 21.09 -25.03
CA GLY A 116 11.57 20.38 -24.62
C GLY A 116 11.45 19.56 -23.34
N GLN A 117 10.39 19.71 -22.55
CA GLN A 117 10.07 18.83 -21.41
C GLN A 117 9.12 17.69 -21.81
N GLN A 118 9.41 17.00 -22.90
CA GLN A 118 8.83 15.68 -23.14
C GLN A 118 9.29 14.74 -22.05
N ALA A 119 8.44 13.77 -21.67
CA ALA A 119 8.72 12.83 -20.60
C ALA A 119 10.03 12.05 -20.90
N THR A 120 11.16 12.66 -20.53
CA THR A 120 12.48 12.01 -20.54
C THR A 120 12.66 11.09 -19.35
N ARG A 121 11.65 10.97 -18.48
CA ARG A 121 11.67 10.22 -17.24
C ARG A 121 10.65 9.10 -17.25
N ARG A 122 11.04 7.97 -16.69
CA ARG A 122 10.14 6.82 -16.53
C ARG A 122 8.91 7.19 -15.73
N GLY A 123 7.76 6.65 -16.13
CA GLY A 123 6.53 6.82 -15.37
C GLY A 123 6.41 5.80 -14.23
N VAL A 124 5.41 6.00 -13.38
CA VAL A 124 5.17 5.22 -12.16
C VAL A 124 3.74 4.71 -12.11
N VAL A 125 3.57 3.43 -11.79
CA VAL A 125 2.27 2.85 -11.44
C VAL A 125 2.23 2.59 -9.93
N LEU A 126 1.19 3.10 -9.26
CA LEU A 126 1.01 3.00 -7.82
C LEU A 126 -0.12 2.01 -7.49
N VAL A 127 0.21 0.94 -6.75
CA VAL A 127 -0.69 -0.17 -6.44
C VAL A 127 -0.90 -0.27 -4.93
N HIS A 128 -2.11 -0.03 -4.46
CA HIS A 128 -2.46 -0.03 -3.03
C HIS A 128 -2.68 -1.46 -2.48
N GLY A 129 -2.77 -1.56 -1.15
CA GLY A 129 -3.01 -2.79 -0.43
C GLY A 129 -4.50 -3.16 -0.24
N PHE A 130 -4.71 -4.19 0.55
CA PHE A 130 -6.02 -4.72 0.93
C PHE A 130 -6.90 -3.64 1.57
N LEU A 131 -8.20 -3.62 1.24
CA LEU A 131 -9.19 -2.63 1.71
C LEU A 131 -8.87 -1.17 1.38
N CYS A 132 -7.88 -0.90 0.55
CA CYS A 132 -7.52 0.45 0.14
C CYS A 132 -8.13 0.84 -1.21
N ASN A 133 -7.87 2.05 -1.64
CA ASN A 133 -8.10 2.58 -2.97
C ASN A 133 -6.98 3.57 -3.34
N ARG A 134 -7.03 4.16 -4.54
CA ARG A 134 -5.99 5.08 -5.02
C ARG A 134 -5.73 6.28 -4.10
N GLY A 135 -6.69 6.64 -3.23
CA GLY A 135 -6.53 7.69 -2.23
C GLY A 135 -5.43 7.43 -1.19
N PHE A 136 -4.96 6.19 -1.06
CA PHE A 136 -3.78 5.86 -0.28
C PHE A 136 -2.54 6.63 -0.77
N TRP A 137 -2.41 6.81 -2.08
CA TRP A 137 -1.27 7.41 -2.75
C TRP A 137 -1.32 8.93 -2.90
N LEU A 138 -2.32 9.61 -2.32
CA LEU A 138 -2.48 11.07 -2.44
C LEU A 138 -1.21 11.88 -2.16
N PRO A 139 -0.34 11.54 -1.18
CA PRO A 139 0.91 12.28 -0.97
C PRO A 139 1.99 12.00 -2.03
N TRP A 140 1.94 10.84 -2.69
CA TRP A 140 2.95 10.44 -3.68
C TRP A 140 2.73 11.10 -5.04
N MET A 141 1.46 11.24 -5.46
CA MET A 141 1.13 11.72 -6.79
C MET A 141 1.65 13.14 -7.08
N PRO A 142 1.47 14.14 -6.19
CA PRO A 142 2.07 15.46 -6.38
C PRO A 142 3.59 15.41 -6.38
N ALA A 143 4.21 14.64 -5.48
CA ALA A 143 5.67 14.51 -5.39
C ALA A 143 6.30 13.89 -6.65
N LEU A 144 5.61 12.95 -7.30
CA LEU A 144 6.01 12.40 -8.59
C LEU A 144 5.86 13.42 -9.71
N ARG A 145 4.74 14.14 -9.74
CA ARG A 145 4.48 15.19 -10.74
C ARG A 145 5.50 16.32 -10.67
N GLU A 146 5.83 16.79 -9.47
CA GLU A 146 6.87 17.82 -9.24
C GLU A 146 8.24 17.40 -9.78
N ARG A 147 8.51 16.08 -9.78
CA ARG A 147 9.74 15.50 -10.34
C ARG A 147 9.64 15.13 -11.83
N GLY A 148 8.51 15.42 -12.48
CA GLY A 148 8.29 15.15 -13.90
C GLY A 148 8.04 13.68 -14.23
N HIS A 149 7.64 12.84 -13.25
CA HIS A 149 7.28 11.44 -13.49
C HIS A 149 5.78 11.30 -13.79
N ALA A 150 5.43 10.87 -15.01
CA ALA A 150 4.09 10.42 -15.34
C ALA A 150 3.65 9.35 -14.33
N HIS A 151 2.36 9.38 -13.91
CA HIS A 151 1.90 8.40 -12.94
C HIS A 151 0.43 8.05 -13.07
N VAL A 152 0.13 6.80 -12.72
CA VAL A 152 -1.20 6.24 -12.57
C VAL A 152 -1.31 5.58 -11.20
N ALA A 153 -2.37 5.89 -10.46
CA ALA A 153 -2.70 5.20 -9.22
C ALA A 153 -3.97 4.35 -9.44
N VAL A 154 -3.84 3.04 -9.34
CA VAL A 154 -4.96 2.12 -9.56
C VAL A 154 -5.89 2.02 -8.35
N THR A 155 -7.12 1.55 -8.58
CA THR A 155 -8.03 1.04 -7.54
C THR A 155 -8.37 -0.40 -7.88
N LEU A 156 -8.04 -1.31 -6.96
CA LEU A 156 -8.28 -2.76 -7.10
C LEU A 156 -9.72 -3.07 -6.67
N GLU A 157 -10.54 -3.53 -7.58
CA GLU A 157 -11.94 -3.88 -7.34
C GLU A 157 -12.30 -5.22 -8.02
N PRO A 158 -13.14 -6.04 -7.34
CA PRO A 158 -13.80 -5.85 -6.04
C PRO A 158 -12.82 -6.01 -4.85
N ALA A 159 -13.12 -5.40 -3.69
CA ALA A 159 -12.21 -5.35 -2.53
C ALA A 159 -11.79 -6.73 -1.98
N PHE A 160 -12.63 -7.75 -2.16
CA PHE A 160 -12.48 -9.11 -1.62
C PHE A 160 -12.30 -10.18 -2.71
N GLY A 161 -12.00 -9.77 -3.95
CA GLY A 161 -11.73 -10.66 -5.07
C GLY A 161 -10.40 -11.41 -4.95
N SER A 162 -10.12 -12.30 -5.88
CA SER A 162 -8.81 -12.94 -5.99
C SER A 162 -7.73 -11.92 -6.36
N ILE A 163 -6.51 -12.12 -5.85
CA ILE A 163 -5.34 -11.32 -6.25
C ILE A 163 -5.11 -11.46 -7.77
N ASP A 164 -5.41 -12.60 -8.34
CA ASP A 164 -5.25 -12.88 -9.77
C ASP A 164 -6.23 -12.08 -10.65
N ASP A 165 -7.41 -11.72 -10.11
CA ASP A 165 -8.41 -10.93 -10.84
C ASP A 165 -7.95 -9.49 -11.12
N TYR A 166 -6.96 -8.99 -10.38
CA TYR A 166 -6.46 -7.62 -10.54
C TYR A 166 -5.36 -7.46 -11.60
N THR A 167 -4.87 -8.54 -12.17
CA THR A 167 -3.75 -8.53 -13.13
C THR A 167 -4.04 -7.67 -14.36
N ALA A 168 -5.26 -7.74 -14.90
CA ALA A 168 -5.68 -6.89 -16.02
C ALA A 168 -5.68 -5.39 -15.67
N THR A 169 -6.00 -5.03 -14.42
CA THR A 169 -5.94 -3.64 -13.96
C THR A 169 -4.51 -3.11 -13.94
N ILE A 170 -3.55 -3.94 -13.53
CA ILE A 170 -2.12 -3.58 -13.54
C ILE A 170 -1.63 -3.48 -14.98
N ASP A 171 -1.97 -4.43 -15.84
CA ASP A 171 -1.55 -4.44 -17.23
C ASP A 171 -2.00 -3.17 -17.97
N ALA A 172 -3.27 -2.80 -17.82
CA ALA A 172 -3.83 -1.58 -18.41
C ALA A 172 -3.15 -0.30 -17.87
N ALA A 173 -2.83 -0.25 -16.56
CA ALA A 173 -2.15 0.90 -15.98
C ALA A 173 -0.70 1.02 -16.49
N VAL A 174 0.02 -0.09 -16.57
CA VAL A 174 1.39 -0.15 -17.12
C VAL A 174 1.38 0.28 -18.59
N GLN A 175 0.44 -0.22 -19.38
CA GLN A 175 0.31 0.14 -20.80
C GLN A 175 0.08 1.65 -20.96
N ARG A 176 -0.86 2.24 -20.21
CA ARG A 176 -1.13 3.70 -20.25
C ARG A 176 0.11 4.53 -19.94
N VAL A 177 0.90 4.13 -18.93
CA VAL A 177 2.12 4.85 -18.56
C VAL A 177 3.20 4.65 -19.63
N GLN A 178 3.32 3.45 -20.18
CA GLN A 178 4.29 3.12 -21.23
C GLN A 178 3.98 3.89 -22.53
N GLU A 179 2.72 3.97 -22.93
CA GLU A 179 2.27 4.77 -24.07
C GLU A 179 2.57 6.27 -23.88
N ALA A 180 2.39 6.80 -22.66
CA ALA A 180 2.64 8.20 -22.37
C ALA A 180 4.12 8.58 -22.27
N THR A 181 5.01 7.61 -21.97
CA THR A 181 6.45 7.88 -21.73
C THR A 181 7.39 7.23 -22.74
N GLY A 182 6.91 6.27 -23.52
CA GLY A 182 7.75 5.43 -24.38
C GLY A 182 8.66 4.45 -23.64
N MET A 183 8.52 4.34 -22.30
CA MET A 183 9.44 3.58 -21.44
C MET A 183 8.68 2.63 -20.50
N ALA A 184 9.29 1.48 -20.19
CA ALA A 184 8.79 0.59 -19.16
C ALA A 184 8.77 1.31 -17.78
N PRO A 185 7.62 1.35 -17.06
CA PRO A 185 7.49 2.10 -15.81
C PRO A 185 8.20 1.45 -14.63
N VAL A 186 8.32 2.21 -13.54
CA VAL A 186 8.50 1.67 -12.19
C VAL A 186 7.12 1.38 -11.60
N VAL A 187 6.96 0.22 -10.96
CA VAL A 187 5.72 -0.13 -10.26
C VAL A 187 5.97 -0.12 -8.75
N VAL A 188 5.18 0.66 -8.00
CA VAL A 188 5.28 0.73 -6.55
C VAL A 188 4.04 0.07 -5.93
N GLY A 189 4.25 -1.02 -5.19
CA GLY A 189 3.19 -1.78 -4.53
C GLY A 189 3.27 -1.69 -3.01
N HIS A 190 2.16 -1.36 -2.33
CA HIS A 190 2.05 -1.43 -0.88
C HIS A 190 1.28 -2.68 -0.47
N SER A 191 1.79 -3.44 0.51
CA SER A 191 1.06 -4.57 1.09
C SER A 191 0.64 -5.60 0.02
N MET A 192 -0.63 -6.01 -0.02
CA MET A 192 -1.20 -6.87 -1.06
C MET A 192 -0.86 -6.39 -2.49
N GLY A 193 -0.71 -5.08 -2.69
CA GLY A 193 -0.40 -4.52 -4.01
C GLY A 193 0.88 -5.08 -4.64
N GLY A 194 1.90 -5.39 -3.84
CA GLY A 194 3.11 -6.06 -4.35
C GLY A 194 2.86 -7.51 -4.79
N LEU A 195 1.94 -8.22 -4.14
CA LEU A 195 1.51 -9.57 -4.58
C LEU A 195 0.73 -9.51 -5.90
N VAL A 196 -0.14 -8.50 -6.06
CA VAL A 196 -0.85 -8.26 -7.33
C VAL A 196 0.14 -8.03 -8.46
N VAL A 197 1.21 -7.25 -8.24
CA VAL A 197 2.27 -7.04 -9.23
C VAL A 197 2.99 -8.34 -9.57
N ARG A 198 3.29 -9.19 -8.56
CA ARG A 198 3.91 -10.51 -8.81
C ARG A 198 2.98 -11.43 -9.60
N ALA A 199 1.67 -11.48 -9.26
CA ALA A 199 0.68 -12.25 -10.01
C ALA A 199 0.57 -11.77 -11.46
N TRP A 200 0.56 -10.45 -11.68
CA TRP A 200 0.61 -9.87 -13.03
C TRP A 200 1.88 -10.29 -13.78
N LEU A 201 3.05 -10.17 -13.17
CA LEU A 201 4.31 -10.60 -13.80
C LEU A 201 4.33 -12.10 -14.11
N ARG A 202 3.69 -12.94 -13.29
CA ARG A 202 3.51 -14.37 -13.54
C ARG A 202 2.66 -14.63 -14.79
N SER A 203 1.63 -13.83 -15.02
CA SER A 203 0.72 -13.98 -16.17
C SER A 203 1.36 -13.56 -17.50
N LEU A 204 2.49 -12.85 -17.47
CA LEU A 204 3.21 -12.44 -18.69
C LEU A 204 4.07 -13.58 -19.26
N PRO A 205 4.31 -13.61 -20.59
CA PRO A 205 5.32 -14.46 -21.17
C PRO A 205 6.69 -14.25 -20.53
N ALA A 206 7.47 -15.31 -20.35
CA ALA A 206 8.72 -15.29 -19.58
C ALA A 206 9.69 -14.16 -19.96
N ASP A 207 9.82 -13.89 -21.26
CA ASP A 207 10.76 -12.92 -21.82
C ASP A 207 10.21 -11.47 -21.88
N SER A 208 8.92 -11.28 -21.66
CA SER A 208 8.27 -9.97 -21.82
C SER A 208 8.33 -9.09 -20.57
N ALA A 209 8.57 -9.65 -19.40
CA ALA A 209 8.58 -8.90 -18.14
C ALA A 209 9.56 -7.72 -18.14
N ALA A 210 10.73 -7.90 -18.78
CA ALA A 210 11.75 -6.84 -18.90
C ALA A 210 11.30 -5.65 -19.76
N ALA A 211 10.50 -5.89 -20.77
CA ALA A 211 9.94 -4.86 -21.64
C ALA A 211 8.74 -4.14 -21.00
N ARG A 212 8.07 -4.78 -20.01
CA ARG A 212 6.85 -4.27 -19.40
C ARG A 212 7.10 -3.51 -18.07
N VAL A 213 8.16 -3.85 -17.33
CA VAL A 213 8.50 -3.19 -16.08
C VAL A 213 10.01 -3.00 -15.94
N HIS A 214 10.42 -1.81 -15.59
CA HIS A 214 11.82 -1.50 -15.32
C HIS A 214 12.23 -1.98 -13.92
N ARG A 215 11.47 -1.62 -12.89
CA ARG A 215 11.71 -1.94 -11.48
C ARG A 215 10.40 -2.07 -10.74
N VAL A 216 10.35 -2.94 -9.75
CA VAL A 216 9.24 -3.04 -8.79
C VAL A 216 9.75 -2.66 -7.41
N ILE A 217 9.07 -1.71 -6.75
CA ILE A 217 9.34 -1.33 -5.36
C ILE A 217 8.16 -1.80 -4.53
N THR A 218 8.41 -2.62 -3.51
CA THR A 218 7.36 -3.08 -2.61
C THR A 218 7.56 -2.54 -1.20
N LEU A 219 6.45 -2.15 -0.57
CA LEU A 219 6.42 -1.56 0.76
C LEU A 219 5.56 -2.46 1.66
N GLY A 220 6.17 -3.22 2.56
CA GLY A 220 5.47 -4.14 3.46
C GLY A 220 4.61 -5.19 2.75
N THR A 221 5.08 -5.72 1.62
CA THR A 221 4.37 -6.77 0.88
C THR A 221 4.61 -8.13 1.53
N PRO A 222 3.55 -8.92 1.80
CA PRO A 222 3.70 -10.25 2.38
C PRO A 222 4.15 -11.26 1.31
N HIS A 223 5.40 -11.18 0.84
CA HIS A 223 5.94 -12.04 -0.22
C HIS A 223 5.92 -13.54 0.13
N GLY A 224 6.05 -13.86 1.44
CA GLY A 224 5.89 -15.22 1.98
C GLY A 224 4.56 -15.43 2.71
N GLY A 225 3.61 -14.50 2.55
CA GLY A 225 2.36 -14.48 3.31
C GLY A 225 2.49 -13.76 4.66
N THR A 226 1.39 -13.68 5.39
CA THR A 226 1.35 -13.09 6.74
C THR A 226 0.60 -13.99 7.70
N TRP A 227 1.03 -13.98 8.96
CA TRP A 227 0.37 -14.72 10.04
C TRP A 227 -1.11 -14.32 10.19
N ALA A 228 -1.45 -13.06 9.97
CA ALA A 228 -2.81 -12.57 10.04
C ALA A 228 -3.72 -13.14 8.94
N GLY A 229 -3.17 -13.49 7.78
CA GLY A 229 -3.92 -14.04 6.63
C GLY A 229 -4.66 -15.34 6.93
N ARG A 230 -4.16 -16.16 7.89
CA ARG A 230 -4.80 -17.42 8.34
C ARG A 230 -6.20 -17.24 8.92
N PHE A 231 -6.55 -16.05 9.37
CA PHE A 231 -7.84 -15.74 9.97
C PHE A 231 -8.80 -15.07 8.98
N SER A 232 -8.34 -14.81 7.76
CA SER A 232 -9.18 -14.16 6.75
C SER A 232 -10.23 -15.12 6.18
N ARG A 233 -11.41 -14.56 5.89
CA ARG A 233 -12.49 -15.25 5.18
C ARG A 233 -12.64 -14.79 3.73
N SER A 234 -11.95 -13.70 3.34
CA SER A 234 -11.94 -13.24 1.94
C SER A 234 -10.92 -14.03 1.11
N VAL A 235 -11.18 -14.16 -0.20
CA VAL A 235 -10.32 -14.90 -1.13
C VAL A 235 -8.88 -14.36 -1.10
N ASN A 236 -8.72 -13.06 -1.33
CA ASN A 236 -7.41 -12.42 -1.31
C ASN A 236 -6.71 -12.50 0.07
N GLY A 237 -7.47 -12.44 1.16
CA GLY A 237 -6.91 -12.59 2.50
C GLY A 237 -6.39 -14.01 2.77
N GLN A 238 -7.08 -15.04 2.27
CA GLN A 238 -6.62 -16.42 2.33
C GLN A 238 -5.38 -16.65 1.44
N GLN A 239 -5.34 -16.04 0.27
CA GLN A 239 -4.16 -16.05 -0.61
C GLN A 239 -2.91 -15.44 0.06
N MET A 240 -3.11 -14.49 0.99
CA MET A 240 -2.02 -13.90 1.80
C MET A 240 -1.67 -14.71 3.07
N ALA A 241 -2.26 -15.88 3.30
CA ALA A 241 -1.94 -16.68 4.47
C ALA A 241 -0.47 -17.14 4.46
N LEU A 242 0.18 -17.08 5.63
CA LEU A 242 1.57 -17.51 5.82
C LEU A 242 1.76 -18.96 5.38
N GLY A 243 2.65 -19.20 4.42
CA GLY A 243 2.92 -20.52 3.86
C GLY A 243 1.71 -21.14 3.13
N GLY A 244 0.73 -20.31 2.74
CA GLY A 244 -0.45 -20.74 1.98
C GLY A 244 -0.07 -21.23 0.58
N GLU A 245 -0.93 -22.07 -0.01
CA GLU A 245 -0.67 -22.71 -1.31
C GLU A 245 -0.41 -21.67 -2.41
N TRP A 246 -1.26 -20.64 -2.49
CA TRP A 246 -1.14 -19.60 -3.51
C TRP A 246 0.20 -18.86 -3.45
N VAL A 247 0.68 -18.50 -2.24
CA VAL A 247 1.98 -17.84 -2.06
C VAL A 247 3.13 -18.77 -2.42
N ARG A 248 3.04 -20.05 -2.06
CA ARG A 248 4.06 -21.05 -2.41
C ARG A 248 4.18 -21.24 -3.92
N GLN A 249 3.04 -21.37 -4.62
CA GLN A 249 3.02 -21.46 -6.09
C GLN A 249 3.63 -20.22 -6.73
N LEU A 250 3.26 -19.03 -6.24
CA LEU A 250 3.83 -17.78 -6.74
C LEU A 250 5.36 -17.73 -6.57
N GLN A 251 5.89 -18.24 -5.45
CA GLN A 251 7.34 -18.31 -5.21
C GLN A 251 8.04 -19.32 -6.10
N GLN A 252 7.43 -20.49 -6.31
CA GLN A 252 7.99 -21.56 -7.15
C GLN A 252 8.07 -21.18 -8.64
N GLU A 253 7.10 -20.42 -9.11
CA GLU A 253 6.98 -19.99 -10.51
C GLU A 253 7.76 -18.70 -10.81
N GLU A 254 8.42 -18.08 -9.82
CA GLU A 254 9.13 -16.81 -9.99
C GLU A 254 10.59 -17.03 -10.36
N PRO A 255 11.03 -16.68 -11.60
CA PRO A 255 12.43 -16.78 -11.98
C PRO A 255 13.33 -15.83 -11.16
N ALA A 256 14.53 -16.26 -10.80
CA ALA A 256 15.49 -15.44 -10.05
C ALA A 256 15.80 -14.09 -10.73
N ALA A 257 15.88 -14.06 -12.06
CA ALA A 257 16.07 -12.83 -12.84
C ALA A 257 14.93 -11.83 -12.69
N ARG A 258 13.70 -12.30 -12.36
CA ARG A 258 12.56 -11.44 -12.06
C ARG A 258 12.68 -10.84 -10.65
N ALA A 259 13.04 -11.64 -9.67
CA ALA A 259 13.25 -11.19 -8.30
C ALA A 259 14.33 -10.08 -8.19
N ALA A 260 15.39 -10.15 -9.00
CA ALA A 260 16.44 -9.14 -9.06
C ALA A 260 15.94 -7.73 -9.47
N ARG A 261 14.73 -7.62 -10.03
CA ARG A 261 14.11 -6.34 -10.36
C ARG A 261 13.33 -5.73 -9.19
N PHE A 262 13.27 -6.41 -8.05
CA PHE A 262 12.52 -5.94 -6.89
C PHE A 262 13.42 -5.24 -5.89
N THR A 263 12.91 -4.14 -5.34
CA THR A 263 13.37 -3.52 -4.10
C THR A 263 12.27 -3.68 -3.06
N CYS A 264 12.54 -4.44 -2.01
CA CYS A 264 11.53 -4.83 -1.02
C CYS A 264 11.82 -4.15 0.33
N TRP A 265 11.03 -3.14 0.68
CA TRP A 265 11.07 -2.52 2.00
C TRP A 265 10.26 -3.31 3.00
N TYR A 266 10.85 -3.62 4.14
CA TYR A 266 10.20 -4.33 5.24
C TYR A 266 10.58 -3.73 6.59
N SER A 267 9.81 -4.03 7.64
CA SER A 267 10.03 -3.47 8.97
C SER A 267 9.87 -4.53 10.06
N ASN A 268 10.68 -4.39 11.11
CA ASN A 268 10.54 -5.18 12.34
C ASN A 268 9.34 -4.76 13.20
N CYS A 269 8.68 -3.63 12.88
CA CYS A 269 7.47 -3.12 13.55
C CYS A 269 6.22 -3.16 12.65
N ASP A 270 6.23 -3.90 11.54
CA ASP A 270 5.06 -4.09 10.71
C ASP A 270 3.99 -4.91 11.44
N ASN A 271 2.87 -4.27 11.79
CA ASN A 271 1.77 -4.87 12.57
C ASN A 271 0.78 -5.69 11.74
N ILE A 272 0.96 -5.76 10.43
CA ILE A 272 0.10 -6.51 9.49
C ILE A 272 0.88 -7.64 8.82
N VAL A 273 2.10 -7.37 8.33
CA VAL A 273 2.95 -8.36 7.67
C VAL A 273 4.02 -8.84 8.64
N PHE A 274 3.74 -9.97 9.24
CA PHE A 274 4.66 -10.65 10.15
C PHE A 274 4.52 -12.18 10.07
N PRO A 275 5.59 -12.99 10.28
CA PRO A 275 6.97 -12.59 10.64
C PRO A 275 7.56 -11.58 9.65
N ALA A 276 8.46 -10.68 10.13
CA ALA A 276 9.02 -9.59 9.32
C ALA A 276 9.75 -10.10 8.06
N GLY A 277 10.47 -11.20 8.16
CA GLY A 277 11.15 -11.84 7.04
C GLY A 277 10.23 -12.32 5.91
N THR A 278 8.92 -12.44 6.15
CA THR A 278 7.97 -12.80 5.08
C THR A 278 7.72 -11.67 4.07
N ALA A 279 8.13 -10.45 4.40
CA ALA A 279 8.12 -9.33 3.47
C ALA A 279 9.40 -9.25 2.61
N MET A 280 10.37 -10.11 2.86
CA MET A 280 11.54 -10.26 1.99
C MET A 280 11.21 -11.15 0.79
N LEU A 281 11.83 -10.86 -0.34
CA LEU A 281 11.77 -11.69 -1.55
C LEU A 281 13.19 -12.23 -1.84
N PRO A 282 13.41 -13.54 -1.87
CA PRO A 282 14.70 -14.12 -2.20
C PRO A 282 15.21 -13.64 -3.57
N GLY A 283 16.46 -13.19 -3.64
CA GLY A 283 17.05 -12.65 -4.87
C GLY A 283 16.75 -11.18 -5.15
N ALA A 284 15.92 -10.51 -4.33
CA ALA A 284 15.63 -9.09 -4.43
C ALA A 284 16.57 -8.23 -3.55
N ASP A 285 16.58 -6.92 -3.77
CA ASP A 285 17.16 -5.94 -2.87
C ASP A 285 16.23 -5.71 -1.68
N ASN A 286 16.48 -6.42 -0.58
CA ASN A 286 15.65 -6.37 0.63
C ASN A 286 16.20 -5.32 1.61
N ARG A 287 15.38 -4.30 1.94
CA ARG A 287 15.77 -3.14 2.75
C ARG A 287 14.96 -3.07 4.03
N LEU A 288 15.62 -3.21 5.16
CA LEU A 288 15.02 -3.05 6.48
C LEU A 288 14.88 -1.56 6.84
N VAL A 289 13.70 -1.17 7.32
CA VAL A 289 13.48 0.07 8.05
C VAL A 289 12.95 -0.26 9.44
N GLU A 290 13.70 0.10 10.48
CA GLU A 290 13.35 -0.27 11.83
C GLU A 290 12.31 0.67 12.45
N GLY A 291 11.45 0.13 13.30
CA GLY A 291 10.51 0.90 14.11
C GLY A 291 9.35 1.53 13.33
N VAL A 292 9.07 1.06 12.11
CA VAL A 292 8.06 1.63 11.22
C VAL A 292 6.88 0.68 11.07
N ALA A 293 5.67 1.17 11.28
CA ALA A 293 4.43 0.41 11.15
C ALA A 293 4.03 0.20 9.67
N HIS A 294 3.02 -0.63 9.44
CA HIS A 294 2.62 -1.10 8.11
C HIS A 294 2.26 0.03 7.13
N MET A 295 1.23 0.84 7.44
CA MET A 295 0.87 1.96 6.58
C MET A 295 1.92 3.07 6.63
N GLN A 296 2.54 3.27 7.81
CA GLN A 296 3.58 4.28 8.00
C GLN A 296 4.72 4.10 7.00
N MET A 297 5.04 2.88 6.59
CA MET A 297 6.14 2.59 5.65
C MET A 297 5.98 3.37 4.34
N ALA A 298 4.76 3.46 3.80
CA ALA A 298 4.49 4.22 2.58
C ALA A 298 4.58 5.75 2.75
N PHE A 299 4.68 6.24 3.97
CA PHE A 299 4.73 7.68 4.29
C PHE A 299 5.96 8.07 5.12
N HIS A 300 6.81 7.09 5.45
CA HIS A 300 8.02 7.34 6.22
C HIS A 300 9.05 8.12 5.38
N PRO A 301 9.56 9.27 5.84
CA PRO A 301 10.38 10.17 5.03
C PRO A 301 11.60 9.49 4.40
N THR A 302 12.28 8.62 5.15
CA THR A 302 13.46 7.87 4.65
C THR A 302 13.08 6.92 3.51
N VAL A 303 11.97 6.17 3.66
CA VAL A 303 11.50 5.22 2.64
C VAL A 303 11.04 5.98 1.39
N VAL A 304 10.19 7.00 1.56
CA VAL A 304 9.68 7.81 0.44
C VAL A 304 10.82 8.45 -0.34
N ARG A 305 11.79 9.08 0.35
CA ARG A 305 12.94 9.69 -0.29
C ARG A 305 13.76 8.67 -1.09
N ALA A 306 14.11 7.54 -0.49
CA ALA A 306 14.89 6.50 -1.15
C ALA A 306 14.15 5.93 -2.37
N CYS A 307 12.84 5.72 -2.29
CA CYS A 307 12.03 5.28 -3.43
C CYS A 307 12.00 6.33 -4.55
N LEU A 308 11.81 7.60 -4.23
CA LEU A 308 11.80 8.69 -5.23
C LEU A 308 13.17 8.86 -5.90
N GLU A 309 14.27 8.69 -5.16
CA GLU A 309 15.63 8.67 -5.71
C GLU A 309 15.86 7.47 -6.62
N GLU A 310 15.33 6.28 -6.26
CA GLU A 310 15.43 5.08 -7.09
C GLU A 310 14.61 5.22 -8.38
N ILE A 311 13.40 5.78 -8.31
CA ILE A 311 12.57 6.10 -9.47
C ILE A 311 13.29 7.08 -10.40
N ALA A 312 13.98 8.06 -9.86
CA ALA A 312 14.69 9.09 -10.64
C ALA A 312 15.95 8.56 -11.36
N ARG A 313 16.57 7.46 -10.87
CA ARG A 313 17.77 6.85 -11.48
C ARG A 313 17.43 5.93 -12.66
N GLY A 314 16.22 5.50 -12.80
CA GLY A 314 15.75 4.64 -13.90
C GLY A 314 15.17 5.46 -15.03
#